data_c680a8c840053e67b2cba8a83a9a3aff
#
_entry.id   c680a8c840053e67b2cba8a83a9a3aff
#
_cell.length_a   1.000
_cell.length_b   1.000
_cell.length_c   1.000
_cell.angle_alpha   90.00
_cell.angle_beta   90.00
_cell.angle_gamma   90.00
#
_symmetry.space_group_name_H-M   'P 1'
#
loop_
_entity.id
_entity.type
_entity.pdbx_description
1 polymer ?
#
loop_
_entity_poly.entity_id
_entity_poly.type
_entity_poly.pdbx_seq_one_letter_code
_entity_poly.pdbx_strand_id
1 'polypeptide(L)'
;MVCTNAFGMGIDKPDCRLVIHFQIPDCLEAYYQEAGRAGRNGAHAFCLLLYHGSDAIIMRSKLAQNFPEIAFLREVYDALGSYLQIPVDGSMEMPVDFDLTDFSGHIKKRPVVVQKALEILGQLQIITVSEELNIPSKLRVLLPGNQLYSFQNEQPMYDEMIKLILRNFGGVFDYYVSISEKVLAMKINLSESELKLRLIKLNELGIVDYVEQKSKPQIKLNEPRVSGAYIQIDGALLRTRRQMEEEKLEAMIAYAENTNICRSRKLLAYFDEKDVIDCCSCDVCKEKLIQYWSAEKLEKLVAELKNVIWEHPLTVKELAKKIVGYKEEELAKAFRILTDKGILHLNSQQLLTWAFKKA
;
A
#
# COMPACT_ATOMS: atom_id res chain seq x y z
N MET A 1 -9.26 -2.03 -13.32
CA MET A 1 -8.64 -2.85 -12.25
C MET A 1 -8.53 -1.99 -11.00
N VAL A 2 -8.85 -2.52 -9.85
CA VAL A 2 -8.66 -1.86 -8.53
C VAL A 2 -7.58 -2.64 -7.80
N CYS A 3 -6.62 -1.97 -7.20
CA CYS A 3 -5.49 -2.61 -6.53
C CYS A 3 -4.98 -1.74 -5.37
N THR A 4 -4.18 -2.34 -4.50
CA THR A 4 -3.41 -1.66 -3.46
C THR A 4 -1.99 -1.35 -3.96
N ASN A 5 -1.22 -0.57 -3.21
CA ASN A 5 0.17 -0.22 -3.52
C ASN A 5 1.04 -1.47 -3.81
N ALA A 6 0.80 -2.58 -3.10
CA ALA A 6 1.54 -3.83 -3.28
C ALA A 6 1.42 -4.43 -4.68
N PHE A 7 0.27 -4.28 -5.33
CA PHE A 7 0.04 -4.74 -6.70
C PHE A 7 0.77 -3.88 -7.74
N GLY A 8 1.10 -2.67 -7.39
CA GLY A 8 1.79 -1.73 -8.27
C GLY A 8 3.25 -2.09 -8.57
N MET A 9 3.93 -2.86 -7.74
CA MET A 9 5.32 -3.23 -7.96
C MET A 9 5.44 -4.28 -9.06
N GLY A 10 6.23 -3.98 -10.11
CA GLY A 10 6.53 -4.92 -11.20
C GLY A 10 5.52 -4.96 -12.35
N ILE A 11 4.44 -4.15 -12.35
CA ILE A 11 3.53 -4.08 -13.49
C ILE A 11 4.00 -3.01 -14.47
N ASP A 12 4.38 -3.45 -15.65
CA ASP A 12 4.74 -2.60 -16.77
C ASP A 12 3.71 -2.72 -17.90
N LYS A 13 2.58 -2.00 -17.75
CA LYS A 13 1.55 -1.90 -18.78
C LYS A 13 1.68 -0.56 -19.50
N PRO A 14 2.13 -0.53 -20.78
CA PRO A 14 2.43 0.71 -21.48
C PRO A 14 1.20 1.52 -21.85
N ASP A 15 0.03 0.90 -22.00
CA ASP A 15 -1.22 1.47 -22.46
C ASP A 15 -2.20 1.89 -21.36
N CYS A 16 -1.73 2.11 -20.13
CA CYS A 16 -2.55 2.62 -19.04
C CYS A 16 -2.99 4.05 -19.36
N ARG A 17 -4.30 4.28 -19.52
CA ARG A 17 -4.88 5.58 -19.89
C ARG A 17 -5.37 6.40 -18.73
N LEU A 18 -5.60 5.77 -17.59
CA LEU A 18 -6.17 6.42 -16.42
C LEU A 18 -5.64 5.78 -15.15
N VAL A 19 -5.09 6.59 -14.26
CA VAL A 19 -4.75 6.24 -12.88
C VAL A 19 -5.60 7.10 -11.97
N ILE A 20 -6.35 6.48 -11.07
CA ILE A 20 -7.19 7.17 -10.09
C ILE A 20 -6.70 6.79 -8.70
N HIS A 21 -6.28 7.78 -7.93
CA HIS A 21 -6.04 7.65 -6.50
C HIS A 21 -7.35 7.93 -5.75
N PHE A 22 -7.95 6.88 -5.21
CA PHE A 22 -9.18 6.99 -4.42
C PHE A 22 -8.91 7.55 -3.02
N GLN A 23 -7.70 7.35 -2.53
CA GLN A 23 -7.19 7.92 -1.29
C GLN A 23 -5.87 8.65 -1.59
N ILE A 24 -5.57 9.68 -0.82
CA ILE A 24 -4.30 10.39 -0.91
C ILE A 24 -3.15 9.44 -0.52
N PRO A 25 -2.10 9.30 -1.34
CA PRO A 25 -0.90 8.56 -0.98
C PRO A 25 -0.17 9.17 0.22
N ASP A 26 0.60 8.36 0.94
CA ASP A 26 1.29 8.79 2.15
C ASP A 26 2.41 9.84 1.87
N CYS A 27 2.94 9.90 0.63
CA CYS A 27 3.97 10.86 0.22
C CYS A 27 3.96 11.10 -1.30
N LEU A 28 4.67 12.13 -1.75
CA LEU A 28 4.79 12.47 -3.17
C LEU A 28 5.58 11.44 -3.98
N GLU A 29 6.52 10.74 -3.37
CA GLU A 29 7.27 9.65 -4.01
C GLU A 29 6.34 8.50 -4.39
N ALA A 30 5.43 8.09 -3.49
CA ALA A 30 4.43 7.07 -3.77
C ALA A 30 3.46 7.53 -4.87
N TYR A 31 2.96 8.76 -4.76
CA TYR A 31 2.13 9.35 -5.79
C TYR A 31 2.81 9.37 -7.16
N TYR A 32 4.06 9.80 -7.24
CA TYR A 32 4.84 9.86 -8.48
C TYR A 32 5.02 8.48 -9.11
N GLN A 33 5.37 7.50 -8.30
CA GLN A 33 5.56 6.11 -8.73
C GLN A 33 4.26 5.50 -9.28
N GLU A 34 3.13 5.77 -8.63
CA GLU A 34 1.83 5.25 -9.02
C GLU A 34 1.26 6.00 -10.23
N ALA A 35 1.28 7.32 -10.23
CA ALA A 35 0.83 8.17 -11.33
C ALA A 35 1.67 7.97 -12.60
N GLY A 36 2.98 7.74 -12.44
CA GLY A 36 3.93 7.48 -13.53
C GLY A 36 3.68 6.19 -14.31
N ARG A 37 2.67 5.39 -13.93
CA ARG A 37 2.19 4.24 -14.73
C ARG A 37 1.31 4.65 -15.89
N ALA A 38 0.73 5.85 -15.85
CA ALA A 38 -0.13 6.36 -16.90
C ALA A 38 0.70 6.82 -18.10
N GLY A 39 0.29 6.42 -19.31
CA GLY A 39 0.82 6.91 -20.58
C GLY A 39 2.26 6.55 -20.90
N ARG A 40 2.80 5.45 -20.40
CA ARG A 40 4.20 5.03 -20.66
C ARG A 40 4.54 4.88 -22.15
N ASN A 41 3.57 4.63 -22.99
CA ASN A 41 3.74 4.58 -24.46
C ASN A 41 3.71 5.96 -25.13
N GLY A 42 3.77 7.06 -24.37
CA GLY A 42 3.72 8.43 -24.89
C GLY A 42 2.34 8.92 -25.31
N ALA A 43 1.30 8.08 -25.28
CA ALA A 43 -0.05 8.51 -25.62
C ALA A 43 -0.72 9.20 -24.41
N HIS A 44 -1.68 10.07 -24.69
CA HIS A 44 -2.39 10.85 -23.68
C HIS A 44 -3.02 9.98 -22.61
N ALA A 45 -2.79 10.32 -21.35
CA ALA A 45 -3.30 9.62 -20.18
C ALA A 45 -3.64 10.61 -19.06
N PHE A 46 -4.51 10.18 -18.15
CA PHE A 46 -4.98 11.00 -17.03
C PHE A 46 -4.54 10.41 -15.70
N CYS A 47 -4.11 11.28 -14.78
CA CYS A 47 -3.92 10.96 -13.39
C CYS A 47 -4.91 11.80 -12.56
N LEU A 48 -5.78 11.15 -11.82
CA LEU A 48 -6.78 11.78 -10.99
C LEU A 48 -6.50 11.45 -9.53
N LEU A 49 -6.39 12.49 -8.70
CA LEU A 49 -6.31 12.39 -7.24
C LEU A 49 -7.62 12.89 -6.65
N LEU A 50 -8.37 12.00 -5.99
CA LEU A 50 -9.53 12.39 -5.19
C LEU A 50 -9.04 12.86 -3.83
N TYR A 51 -9.40 14.07 -3.46
CA TYR A 51 -8.97 14.70 -2.22
C TYR A 51 -10.12 15.49 -1.57
N HIS A 52 -10.25 15.33 -0.27
CA HIS A 52 -11.13 16.12 0.56
C HIS A 52 -10.36 16.64 1.79
N GLY A 53 -10.72 17.81 2.32
CA GLY A 53 -10.00 18.42 3.46
C GLY A 53 -9.93 17.54 4.72
N SER A 54 -10.88 16.59 4.91
CA SER A 54 -10.82 15.59 5.98
C SER A 54 -9.66 14.61 5.83
N ASP A 55 -9.16 14.39 4.60
CA ASP A 55 -8.10 13.42 4.37
C ASP A 55 -6.80 13.88 5.04
N ALA A 56 -6.49 15.19 4.99
CA ALA A 56 -5.34 15.74 5.69
C ALA A 56 -5.40 15.51 7.21
N ILE A 57 -6.60 15.64 7.82
CA ILE A 57 -6.81 15.39 9.24
C ILE A 57 -6.56 13.91 9.57
N ILE A 58 -7.12 13.02 8.76
CA ILE A 58 -6.95 11.57 8.93
C ILE A 58 -5.48 11.18 8.80
N MET A 59 -4.78 11.70 7.78
CA MET A 59 -3.37 11.40 7.53
C MET A 59 -2.47 11.88 8.67
N ARG A 60 -2.66 13.11 9.16
CA ARG A 60 -1.92 13.62 10.33
C ARG A 60 -2.19 12.79 11.59
N SER A 61 -3.44 12.38 11.80
CA SER A 61 -3.79 11.50 12.92
C SER A 61 -3.13 10.13 12.81
N LYS A 62 -3.09 9.55 11.61
CA LYS A 62 -2.40 8.28 11.32
C LYS A 62 -0.89 8.39 11.59
N LEU A 63 -0.28 9.50 11.14
CA LEU A 63 1.14 9.77 11.40
C LEU A 63 1.43 9.87 12.90
N ALA A 64 0.62 10.61 13.66
CA ALA A 64 0.78 10.73 15.10
C ALA A 64 0.68 9.37 15.83
N GLN A 65 -0.17 8.46 15.34
CA GLN A 65 -0.27 7.09 15.88
C GLN A 65 0.96 6.22 15.56
N ASN A 66 1.61 6.48 14.42
CA ASN A 66 2.82 5.74 14.00
C ASN A 66 4.07 6.16 14.79
N PHE A 67 4.06 7.34 15.43
CA PHE A 67 5.18 7.87 16.21
C PHE A 67 4.74 8.20 17.64
N PRO A 68 4.49 7.19 18.48
CA PRO A 68 4.13 7.40 19.88
C PRO A 68 5.26 8.08 20.64
N GLU A 69 4.91 8.79 21.71
CA GLU A 69 5.87 9.43 22.59
C GLU A 69 6.77 8.43 23.32
N ILE A 70 8.00 8.84 23.65
CA ILE A 70 8.97 8.00 24.38
C ILE A 70 8.41 7.54 25.71
N ALA A 71 7.66 8.41 26.41
CA ALA A 71 7.02 8.05 27.66
C ALA A 71 6.07 6.84 27.48
N PHE A 72 5.32 6.79 26.37
CA PHE A 72 4.44 5.68 26.06
C PHE A 72 5.22 4.39 25.70
N LEU A 73 6.33 4.50 24.99
CA LEU A 73 7.20 3.34 24.70
C LEU A 73 7.72 2.71 26.02
N ARG A 74 8.09 3.53 26.99
CA ARG A 74 8.51 3.10 28.32
C ARG A 74 7.36 2.46 29.11
N GLU A 75 6.16 3.06 29.06
CA GLU A 75 4.94 2.49 29.66
C GLU A 75 4.64 1.09 29.09
N VAL A 76 4.69 0.94 27.75
CA VAL A 76 4.45 -0.34 27.08
C VAL A 76 5.51 -1.37 27.46
N TYR A 77 6.78 -0.99 27.53
CA TYR A 77 7.87 -1.88 27.93
C TYR A 77 7.71 -2.39 29.39
N ASP A 78 7.42 -1.50 30.34
CA ASP A 78 7.20 -1.88 31.74
C ASP A 78 5.97 -2.80 31.89
N ALA A 79 4.89 -2.46 31.17
CA ALA A 79 3.68 -3.26 31.15
C ALA A 79 3.94 -4.63 30.51
N LEU A 80 4.75 -4.72 29.45
CA LEU A 80 5.12 -5.98 28.82
C LEU A 80 5.89 -6.89 29.78
N GLY A 81 6.89 -6.34 30.47
CA GLY A 81 7.64 -7.10 31.46
C GLY A 81 6.76 -7.63 32.59
N SER A 82 5.75 -6.87 33.01
CA SER A 82 4.78 -7.29 34.02
C SER A 82 3.80 -8.34 33.49
N TYR A 83 3.31 -8.17 32.24
CA TYR A 83 2.42 -9.12 31.57
C TYR A 83 3.10 -10.49 31.38
N LEU A 84 4.38 -10.50 31.01
CA LEU A 84 5.19 -11.70 30.83
C LEU A 84 5.73 -12.25 32.16
N GLN A 85 5.40 -11.62 33.32
CA GLN A 85 5.84 -12.00 34.63
C GLN A 85 7.37 -12.09 34.81
N ILE A 86 8.10 -11.23 34.10
CA ILE A 86 9.56 -11.16 34.20
C ILE A 86 9.93 -10.18 35.32
N PRO A 87 10.66 -10.57 36.35
CA PRO A 87 11.14 -9.64 37.38
C PRO A 87 12.17 -8.66 36.79
N VAL A 88 12.38 -7.52 37.48
CA VAL A 88 13.51 -6.64 37.16
C VAL A 88 14.81 -7.44 37.31
N ASP A 89 15.77 -7.22 36.42
CA ASP A 89 17.01 -7.96 36.23
C ASP A 89 16.84 -9.44 35.77
N GLY A 90 15.59 -9.86 35.55
CA GLY A 90 15.29 -11.16 34.97
C GLY A 90 15.50 -11.18 33.47
N SER A 91 15.97 -12.30 32.94
CA SER A 91 16.18 -12.55 31.50
C SER A 91 15.20 -13.58 30.94
N MET A 92 14.98 -13.53 29.66
CA MET A 92 14.22 -14.56 28.92
C MET A 92 15.18 -15.39 28.07
N GLU A 93 15.25 -16.69 28.31
CA GLU A 93 16.04 -17.60 27.47
C GLU A 93 15.35 -17.88 26.14
N MET A 94 14.04 -18.10 26.16
CA MET A 94 13.22 -18.48 25.01
C MET A 94 12.10 -17.47 24.76
N PRO A 95 11.73 -17.24 23.49
CA PRO A 95 10.55 -16.43 23.18
C PRO A 95 9.27 -17.14 23.64
N VAL A 96 8.26 -16.38 24.06
CA VAL A 96 6.96 -16.86 24.49
C VAL A 96 5.86 -16.38 23.57
N ASP A 97 4.77 -17.14 23.48
CA ASP A 97 3.60 -16.78 22.72
C ASP A 97 3.00 -15.47 23.24
N PHE A 98 2.62 -14.60 22.33
CA PHE A 98 2.13 -13.26 22.64
C PHE A 98 0.80 -12.98 21.93
N ASP A 99 -0.16 -12.46 22.68
CA ASP A 99 -1.44 -12.02 22.15
C ASP A 99 -1.56 -10.49 22.27
N LEU A 100 -1.48 -9.80 21.15
CA LEU A 100 -1.57 -8.34 21.10
C LEU A 100 -2.91 -7.82 21.64
N THR A 101 -4.00 -8.53 21.37
CA THR A 101 -5.34 -8.09 21.78
C THR A 101 -5.50 -8.19 23.30
N ASP A 102 -5.08 -9.31 23.87
CA ASP A 102 -5.09 -9.54 25.31
C ASP A 102 -4.19 -8.55 26.05
N PHE A 103 -2.95 -8.39 25.59
CA PHE A 103 -2.01 -7.40 26.15
C PHE A 103 -2.54 -5.97 26.06
N SER A 104 -3.12 -5.57 24.93
CA SER A 104 -3.72 -4.24 24.75
C SER A 104 -4.90 -4.00 25.70
N GLY A 105 -5.70 -5.05 25.95
CA GLY A 105 -6.77 -5.05 26.95
C GLY A 105 -6.22 -4.86 28.37
N HIS A 106 -5.13 -5.55 28.70
CA HIS A 106 -4.45 -5.44 30.00
C HIS A 106 -4.00 -4.01 30.32
N ILE A 107 -3.41 -3.32 29.34
CA ILE A 107 -2.94 -1.93 29.51
C ILE A 107 -4.02 -0.89 29.14
N LYS A 108 -5.23 -1.30 28.76
CA LYS A 108 -6.36 -0.45 28.39
C LYS A 108 -6.02 0.57 27.27
N LYS A 109 -5.27 0.13 26.30
CA LYS A 109 -4.88 0.93 25.13
C LYS A 109 -5.38 0.28 23.83
N ARG A 110 -5.48 1.07 22.76
CA ARG A 110 -5.91 0.57 21.46
C ARG A 110 -4.83 -0.34 20.85
N PRO A 111 -5.17 -1.54 20.33
CA PRO A 111 -4.18 -2.48 19.78
C PRO A 111 -3.25 -1.88 18.73
N VAL A 112 -3.77 -1.02 17.85
CA VAL A 112 -2.97 -0.36 16.80
C VAL A 112 -1.83 0.48 17.38
N VAL A 113 -2.07 1.22 18.47
CA VAL A 113 -1.06 2.09 19.09
C VAL A 113 -0.03 1.25 19.84
N VAL A 114 -0.49 0.18 20.50
CA VAL A 114 0.39 -0.78 21.21
C VAL A 114 1.29 -1.51 20.21
N GLN A 115 0.72 -1.97 19.10
CA GLN A 115 1.48 -2.61 18.03
C GLN A 115 2.61 -1.71 17.53
N LYS A 116 2.31 -0.42 17.27
CA LYS A 116 3.34 0.55 16.83
C LYS A 116 4.44 0.76 17.88
N ALA A 117 4.08 0.80 19.15
CA ALA A 117 5.08 0.86 20.23
C ALA A 117 5.98 -0.39 20.23
N LEU A 118 5.41 -1.57 20.11
CA LEU A 118 6.17 -2.83 20.02
C LEU A 118 7.05 -2.90 18.78
N GLU A 119 6.56 -2.45 17.62
CA GLU A 119 7.35 -2.34 16.39
C GLU A 119 8.58 -1.44 16.59
N ILE A 120 8.41 -0.27 17.23
CA ILE A 120 9.52 0.66 17.51
C ILE A 120 10.50 0.04 18.51
N LEU A 121 10.02 -0.57 19.60
CA LEU A 121 10.87 -1.28 20.56
C LEU A 121 11.65 -2.42 19.88
N GLY A 122 11.04 -3.10 18.93
CA GLY A 122 11.70 -4.10 18.08
C GLY A 122 12.78 -3.51 17.19
N GLN A 123 12.50 -2.39 16.49
CA GLN A 123 13.49 -1.68 15.68
C GLN A 123 14.69 -1.17 16.49
N LEU A 124 14.45 -0.81 17.73
CA LEU A 124 15.49 -0.43 18.69
C LEU A 124 16.22 -1.63 19.31
N GLN A 125 15.88 -2.85 18.90
CA GLN A 125 16.44 -4.11 19.39
C GLN A 125 16.28 -4.32 20.91
N ILE A 126 15.32 -3.65 21.53
CA ILE A 126 14.99 -3.83 22.95
C ILE A 126 14.20 -5.14 23.13
N ILE A 127 13.31 -5.44 22.20
CA ILE A 127 12.54 -6.67 22.14
C ILE A 127 12.71 -7.32 20.75
N THR A 128 12.44 -8.61 20.67
CA THR A 128 12.22 -9.30 19.38
C THR A 128 10.77 -9.76 19.34
N VAL A 129 10.05 -9.34 18.31
CA VAL A 129 8.71 -9.84 18.01
C VAL A 129 8.84 -10.66 16.74
N SER A 130 8.55 -11.96 16.82
CA SER A 130 8.43 -12.76 15.60
C SER A 130 7.11 -12.38 14.93
N GLU A 131 7.15 -12.13 13.63
CA GLU A 131 5.93 -12.11 12.84
C GLU A 131 5.22 -13.45 13.00
N GLU A 132 3.88 -13.47 12.85
CA GLU A 132 3.17 -14.72 12.65
C GLU A 132 3.84 -15.43 11.46
N LEU A 133 4.80 -16.28 11.77
CA LEU A 133 5.24 -17.25 10.80
C LEU A 133 4.02 -18.17 10.63
N ASN A 134 3.25 -17.91 9.60
CA ASN A 134 2.19 -18.79 9.11
C ASN A 134 2.86 -20.07 8.58
N ILE A 135 3.67 -20.69 9.45
CA ILE A 135 4.27 -21.99 9.16
C ILE A 135 3.12 -22.98 9.35
N PRO A 136 2.60 -23.55 8.26
CA PRO A 136 1.51 -24.51 8.38
C PRO A 136 1.95 -25.66 9.27
N SER A 137 1.00 -26.28 9.95
CA SER A 137 1.26 -27.50 10.70
C SER A 137 1.97 -28.53 9.81
N LYS A 138 2.89 -29.25 10.38
CA LYS A 138 3.67 -30.28 9.69
C LYS A 138 3.36 -31.64 10.24
N LEU A 139 3.34 -32.62 9.39
CA LEU A 139 3.04 -34.00 9.75
C LEU A 139 3.94 -34.96 8.98
N ARG A 140 4.44 -35.98 9.68
CA ARG A 140 5.13 -37.11 9.10
C ARG A 140 4.63 -38.39 9.76
N VAL A 141 4.43 -39.45 9.00
CA VAL A 141 4.07 -40.77 9.54
C VAL A 141 5.34 -41.52 9.93
N LEU A 142 5.40 -41.99 11.17
CA LEU A 142 6.56 -42.66 11.73
C LEU A 142 6.49 -44.18 11.55
N LEU A 143 5.29 -44.79 11.60
CA LEU A 143 5.12 -46.21 11.48
C LEU A 143 5.26 -46.72 10.04
N PRO A 144 5.95 -47.83 9.81
CA PRO A 144 5.93 -48.53 8.52
C PRO A 144 4.50 -48.93 8.13
N GLY A 145 4.21 -48.97 6.84
CA GLY A 145 2.86 -49.23 6.31
C GLY A 145 2.15 -50.48 6.84
N ASN A 146 2.88 -51.57 7.07
CA ASN A 146 2.33 -52.81 7.65
C ASN A 146 1.89 -52.64 9.11
N GLN A 147 2.68 -51.93 9.91
CA GLN A 147 2.34 -51.65 11.31
C GLN A 147 1.21 -50.61 11.40
N LEU A 148 1.21 -49.62 10.52
CA LEU A 148 0.14 -48.63 10.43
C LEU A 148 -1.20 -49.30 10.09
N TYR A 149 -1.19 -50.29 9.17
CA TYR A 149 -2.39 -51.08 8.82
C TYR A 149 -2.92 -51.88 10.03
N SER A 150 -2.03 -52.50 10.80
CA SER A 150 -2.43 -53.21 12.04
C SER A 150 -3.07 -52.25 13.05
N PHE A 151 -2.46 -51.06 13.25
CA PHE A 151 -3.01 -50.03 14.11
C PHE A 151 -4.39 -49.52 13.67
N GLN A 152 -4.63 -49.34 12.37
CA GLN A 152 -5.93 -48.95 11.83
C GLN A 152 -7.03 -49.95 12.14
N ASN A 153 -6.71 -51.29 12.11
CA ASN A 153 -7.64 -52.32 12.47
C ASN A 153 -7.94 -52.40 13.96
N GLU A 154 -6.95 -52.11 14.79
CA GLU A 154 -7.11 -52.09 16.26
C GLU A 154 -7.83 -50.82 16.77
N GLN A 155 -7.66 -49.69 16.04
CA GLN A 155 -8.19 -48.40 16.40
C GLN A 155 -9.00 -47.74 15.26
N PRO A 156 -10.21 -48.25 14.98
CA PRO A 156 -11.01 -47.83 13.80
C PRO A 156 -11.36 -46.34 13.80
N MET A 157 -11.37 -45.69 14.99
CA MET A 157 -11.66 -44.26 15.10
C MET A 157 -10.64 -43.33 14.41
N TYR A 158 -9.43 -43.82 14.13
CA TYR A 158 -8.39 -43.08 13.39
C TYR A 158 -8.30 -43.50 11.92
N ASP A 159 -8.97 -44.55 11.50
CA ASP A 159 -8.83 -45.13 10.17
C ASP A 159 -9.14 -44.15 9.04
N GLU A 160 -10.26 -43.44 9.15
CA GLU A 160 -10.67 -42.46 8.15
C GLU A 160 -9.67 -41.32 8.03
N MET A 161 -9.18 -40.80 9.17
CA MET A 161 -8.21 -39.72 9.23
C MET A 161 -6.86 -40.15 8.63
N ILE A 162 -6.35 -41.32 9.00
CA ILE A 162 -5.09 -41.86 8.46
C ILE A 162 -5.20 -42.06 6.96
N LYS A 163 -6.28 -42.68 6.47
CA LYS A 163 -6.54 -42.84 5.02
C LYS A 163 -6.60 -41.51 4.28
N LEU A 164 -7.22 -40.50 4.89
CA LEU A 164 -7.26 -39.14 4.31
C LEU A 164 -5.86 -38.57 4.18
N ILE A 165 -5.03 -38.68 5.24
CA ILE A 165 -3.65 -38.19 5.23
C ILE A 165 -2.85 -38.89 4.13
N LEU A 166 -2.87 -40.20 4.08
CA LEU A 166 -2.12 -40.98 3.08
C LEU A 166 -2.53 -40.68 1.65
N ARG A 167 -3.82 -40.41 1.39
CA ARG A 167 -4.34 -40.09 0.05
C ARG A 167 -3.99 -38.67 -0.42
N ASN A 168 -3.91 -37.72 0.49
CA ASN A 168 -3.72 -36.31 0.12
C ASN A 168 -2.25 -35.86 0.15
N PHE A 169 -1.38 -36.58 0.86
CA PHE A 169 0.01 -36.16 1.06
C PHE A 169 0.99 -37.27 0.63
N GLY A 170 1.49 -37.13 -0.60
CA GLY A 170 2.54 -38.03 -1.10
C GLY A 170 3.85 -37.80 -0.33
N GLY A 171 4.58 -38.89 -0.02
CA GLY A 171 5.86 -38.80 0.70
C GLY A 171 5.77 -38.57 2.21
N VAL A 172 4.58 -38.62 2.81
CA VAL A 172 4.36 -38.40 4.24
C VAL A 172 5.12 -39.35 5.18
N PHE A 173 5.61 -40.47 4.66
CA PHE A 173 6.48 -41.41 5.38
C PHE A 173 7.94 -40.96 5.43
N ASP A 174 8.40 -40.24 4.38
CA ASP A 174 9.81 -39.92 4.19
C ASP A 174 10.15 -38.53 4.71
N TYR A 175 9.24 -37.57 4.56
CA TYR A 175 9.45 -36.16 4.95
C TYR A 175 8.18 -35.54 5.53
N TYR A 176 8.36 -34.39 6.20
CA TYR A 176 7.24 -33.62 6.71
C TYR A 176 6.44 -32.98 5.57
N VAL A 177 5.14 -33.21 5.60
CA VAL A 177 4.19 -32.53 4.73
C VAL A 177 3.48 -31.41 5.48
N SER A 178 3.19 -30.31 4.80
CA SER A 178 2.39 -29.23 5.36
C SER A 178 0.91 -29.58 5.30
N ILE A 179 0.22 -29.47 6.44
CA ILE A 179 -1.21 -29.77 6.55
C ILE A 179 -1.99 -28.54 6.99
N SER A 180 -3.29 -28.54 6.71
CA SER A 180 -4.26 -27.61 7.28
C SER A 180 -5.33 -28.40 7.99
N GLU A 181 -5.40 -28.28 9.30
CA GLU A 181 -6.35 -28.99 10.15
C GLU A 181 -7.79 -28.66 9.76
N LYS A 182 -8.06 -27.38 9.46
CA LYS A 182 -9.37 -26.92 9.01
C LYS A 182 -9.83 -27.66 7.75
N VAL A 183 -8.95 -27.82 6.76
CA VAL A 183 -9.27 -28.52 5.50
C VAL A 183 -9.44 -30.02 5.73
N LEU A 184 -8.61 -30.63 6.55
CA LEU A 184 -8.71 -32.05 6.89
C LEU A 184 -9.99 -32.35 7.68
N ALA A 185 -10.30 -31.53 8.67
CA ALA A 185 -11.50 -31.67 9.51
C ALA A 185 -12.78 -31.60 8.69
N MET A 186 -12.87 -30.63 7.74
CA MET A 186 -14.01 -30.54 6.83
C MET A 186 -14.23 -31.80 5.98
N LYS A 187 -13.15 -32.46 5.54
CA LYS A 187 -13.24 -33.67 4.69
C LYS A 187 -13.76 -34.92 5.41
N ILE A 188 -13.65 -34.97 6.74
CA ILE A 188 -14.11 -36.09 7.56
C ILE A 188 -15.21 -35.70 8.56
N ASN A 189 -15.86 -34.53 8.32
CA ASN A 189 -16.96 -34.03 9.13
C ASN A 189 -16.65 -33.92 10.64
N LEU A 190 -15.42 -33.56 10.99
CA LEU A 190 -15.00 -33.25 12.36
C LEU A 190 -14.87 -31.74 12.58
N SER A 191 -14.91 -31.34 13.85
CA SER A 191 -14.45 -30.00 14.23
C SER A 191 -12.92 -29.91 14.14
N GLU A 192 -12.38 -28.73 13.87
CA GLU A 192 -10.94 -28.50 13.84
C GLU A 192 -10.27 -28.88 15.19
N SER A 193 -10.92 -28.55 16.30
CA SER A 193 -10.46 -28.88 17.65
C SER A 193 -10.37 -30.39 17.87
N GLU A 194 -11.37 -31.14 17.42
CA GLU A 194 -11.38 -32.59 17.55
C GLU A 194 -10.31 -33.25 16.68
N LEU A 195 -10.09 -32.76 15.45
CA LEU A 195 -9.01 -33.24 14.59
C LEU A 195 -7.65 -33.01 15.25
N LYS A 196 -7.41 -31.82 15.81
CA LYS A 196 -6.16 -31.47 16.52
C LYS A 196 -5.92 -32.43 17.70
N LEU A 197 -6.93 -32.68 18.52
CA LEU A 197 -6.82 -33.63 19.63
C LEU A 197 -6.44 -35.04 19.16
N ARG A 198 -7.03 -35.50 18.05
CA ARG A 198 -6.69 -36.80 17.47
C ARG A 198 -5.26 -36.83 16.92
N LEU A 199 -4.78 -35.76 16.28
CA LEU A 199 -3.40 -35.67 15.79
C LEU A 199 -2.39 -35.64 16.95
N ILE A 200 -2.67 -34.89 18.03
CA ILE A 200 -1.85 -34.88 19.24
C ILE A 200 -1.79 -36.28 19.84
N LYS A 201 -2.93 -36.99 19.90
CA LYS A 201 -2.96 -38.35 20.45
C LYS A 201 -2.16 -39.34 19.61
N LEU A 202 -2.25 -39.26 18.26
CA LEU A 202 -1.41 -40.05 17.38
C LEU A 202 0.08 -39.74 17.51
N ASN A 203 0.42 -38.49 17.80
CA ASN A 203 1.79 -38.07 18.10
C ASN A 203 2.31 -38.68 19.43
N GLU A 204 1.49 -38.65 20.49
CA GLU A 204 1.81 -39.28 21.76
C GLU A 204 2.02 -40.81 21.63
N LEU A 205 1.25 -41.43 20.75
CA LEU A 205 1.36 -42.88 20.49
C LEU A 205 2.54 -43.23 19.55
N GLY A 206 3.28 -42.25 19.05
CA GLY A 206 4.40 -42.47 18.14
C GLY A 206 3.99 -42.93 16.74
N ILE A 207 2.74 -42.75 16.35
CA ILE A 207 2.21 -43.10 15.02
C ILE A 207 2.61 -42.07 13.98
N VAL A 208 2.52 -40.80 14.35
CA VAL A 208 2.90 -39.64 13.53
C VAL A 208 3.82 -38.74 14.33
N ASP A 209 4.57 -37.91 13.63
CA ASP A 209 5.26 -36.74 14.18
C ASP A 209 4.51 -35.49 13.70
N TYR A 210 3.76 -34.89 14.62
CA TYR A 210 2.88 -33.75 14.34
C TYR A 210 3.41 -32.51 15.03
N VAL A 211 3.73 -31.52 14.23
CA VAL A 211 4.14 -30.20 14.68
C VAL A 211 2.99 -29.24 14.41
N GLU A 212 2.29 -28.85 15.46
CA GLU A 212 1.17 -27.92 15.35
C GLU A 212 1.65 -26.55 14.85
N GLN A 213 0.83 -25.91 14.01
CA GLN A 213 1.04 -24.54 13.59
C GLN A 213 1.18 -23.64 14.83
N LYS A 214 2.30 -22.97 14.98
CA LYS A 214 2.43 -21.88 15.92
C LYS A 214 1.78 -20.65 15.28
N SER A 215 0.53 -20.39 15.63
CA SER A 215 -0.29 -19.31 15.07
C SER A 215 -0.20 -18.02 15.87
N LYS A 216 0.56 -18.00 16.95
CA LYS A 216 0.73 -16.80 17.77
C LYS A 216 2.10 -16.19 17.50
N PRO A 217 2.17 -14.86 17.29
CA PRO A 217 3.45 -14.16 17.32
C PRO A 217 4.14 -14.45 18.65
N GLN A 218 5.44 -14.51 18.62
CA GLN A 218 6.24 -14.72 19.84
C GLN A 218 7.00 -13.44 20.18
N ILE A 219 7.20 -13.18 21.45
CA ILE A 219 7.93 -12.03 21.93
C ILE A 219 9.04 -12.45 22.89
N LYS A 220 10.16 -11.72 22.83
CA LYS A 220 11.31 -11.91 23.71
C LYS A 220 11.91 -10.56 24.07
N LEU A 221 12.33 -10.38 25.33
CA LEU A 221 13.25 -9.32 25.70
C LEU A 221 14.67 -9.70 25.27
N ASN A 222 15.39 -8.81 24.61
CA ASN A 222 16.74 -9.09 24.13
C ASN A 222 17.79 -8.98 25.22
N GLU A 223 17.52 -8.15 26.23
CA GLU A 223 18.37 -7.90 27.37
C GLU A 223 17.62 -8.21 28.67
N PRO A 224 18.30 -8.42 29.83
CA PRO A 224 17.64 -8.51 31.13
C PRO A 224 16.71 -7.31 31.34
N ARG A 225 15.52 -7.58 31.92
CA ARG A 225 14.52 -6.54 32.15
C ARG A 225 15.07 -5.46 33.10
N VAL A 226 15.07 -4.22 32.62
CA VAL A 226 15.28 -3.04 33.46
C VAL A 226 13.95 -2.29 33.65
N SER A 227 13.90 -1.33 34.56
CA SER A 227 12.74 -0.43 34.61
C SER A 227 12.69 0.40 33.30
N GLY A 228 11.50 0.64 32.79
CA GLY A 228 11.30 1.44 31.55
C GLY A 228 11.93 2.83 31.61
N ALA A 229 12.13 3.38 32.82
CA ALA A 229 12.85 4.62 32.98
C ALA A 229 14.32 4.57 32.50
N TYR A 230 14.94 3.38 32.56
CA TYR A 230 16.35 3.16 32.24
C TYR A 230 16.60 2.58 30.87
N ILE A 231 15.55 2.15 30.11
CA ILE A 231 15.76 1.70 28.74
C ILE A 231 16.31 2.83 27.88
N GLN A 232 17.35 2.48 27.10
CA GLN A 232 18.02 3.41 26.19
C GLN A 232 17.19 3.59 24.93
N ILE A 233 16.52 4.72 24.79
CA ILE A 233 15.77 5.08 23.59
C ILE A 233 16.42 6.33 22.99
N ASP A 234 16.93 6.19 21.76
CA ASP A 234 17.46 7.34 21.04
C ASP A 234 16.31 8.25 20.59
N GLY A 235 15.97 9.20 21.46
CA GLY A 235 14.93 10.17 21.20
C GLY A 235 15.26 11.15 20.07
N ALA A 236 16.56 11.35 19.75
CA ALA A 236 16.95 12.19 18.63
C ALA A 236 16.63 11.50 17.30
N LEU A 237 16.99 10.23 17.19
CA LEU A 237 16.67 9.40 16.01
C LEU A 237 15.16 9.32 15.76
N LEU A 238 14.37 9.07 16.80
CA LEU A 238 12.90 8.99 16.66
C LEU A 238 12.30 10.35 16.24
N ARG A 239 12.75 11.45 16.79
CA ARG A 239 12.31 12.79 16.38
C ARG A 239 12.67 13.08 14.93
N THR A 240 13.89 12.78 14.51
CA THR A 240 14.33 12.99 13.12
C THR A 240 13.47 12.18 12.14
N ARG A 241 13.23 10.91 12.44
CA ARG A 241 12.36 10.05 11.60
C ARG A 241 10.94 10.62 11.53
N ARG A 242 10.36 11.01 12.66
CA ARG A 242 9.04 11.62 12.70
C ARG A 242 8.98 12.88 11.85
N GLN A 243 9.96 13.77 12.01
CA GLN A 243 10.04 15.01 11.24
C GLN A 243 10.12 14.75 9.74
N MET A 244 10.95 13.81 9.30
CA MET A 244 11.04 13.44 7.88
C MET A 244 9.70 12.96 7.33
N GLU A 245 8.96 12.13 8.07
CA GLU A 245 7.65 11.67 7.63
C GLU A 245 6.59 12.76 7.67
N GLU A 246 6.66 13.69 8.63
CA GLU A 246 5.82 14.90 8.67
C GLU A 246 6.08 15.80 7.44
N GLU A 247 7.33 16.05 7.09
CA GLU A 247 7.70 16.85 5.92
C GLU A 247 7.18 16.23 4.61
N LYS A 248 7.32 14.92 4.44
CA LYS A 248 6.78 14.20 3.27
C LYS A 248 5.25 14.27 3.20
N LEU A 249 4.58 14.06 4.32
CA LEU A 249 3.13 14.15 4.40
C LEU A 249 2.63 15.55 4.07
N GLU A 250 3.23 16.59 4.67
CA GLU A 250 2.84 17.98 4.41
C GLU A 250 3.11 18.38 2.95
N ALA A 251 4.19 17.90 2.34
CA ALA A 251 4.45 18.09 0.92
C ALA A 251 3.34 17.47 0.04
N MET A 252 2.87 16.26 0.39
CA MET A 252 1.77 15.61 -0.33
C MET A 252 0.44 16.36 -0.17
N ILE A 253 0.11 16.78 1.05
CA ILE A 253 -1.10 17.59 1.32
C ILE A 253 -1.01 18.92 0.55
N ALA A 254 0.11 19.62 0.64
CA ALA A 254 0.32 20.88 -0.07
C ALA A 254 0.24 20.70 -1.60
N TYR A 255 0.63 19.53 -2.14
CA TYR A 255 0.43 19.22 -3.54
C TYR A 255 -1.05 19.02 -3.89
N ALA A 256 -1.80 18.28 -3.07
CA ALA A 256 -3.22 18.04 -3.27
C ALA A 256 -4.02 19.35 -3.23
N GLU A 257 -3.75 20.21 -2.27
CA GLU A 257 -4.43 21.52 -2.04
C GLU A 257 -3.98 22.62 -3.01
N ASN A 258 -2.93 22.39 -3.78
CA ASN A 258 -2.38 23.43 -4.65
C ASN A 258 -3.35 23.80 -5.78
N THR A 259 -3.62 25.11 -5.92
CA THR A 259 -4.46 25.70 -6.98
C THR A 259 -3.71 26.68 -7.87
N ASN A 260 -2.46 27.00 -7.56
CA ASN A 260 -1.75 28.13 -8.18
C ASN A 260 -0.54 27.75 -9.01
N ILE A 261 0.11 26.64 -8.69
CA ILE A 261 1.34 26.19 -9.35
C ILE A 261 1.03 25.00 -10.25
N CYS A 262 1.55 24.96 -11.46
CA CYS A 262 1.43 23.80 -12.35
C CYS A 262 1.76 22.49 -11.60
N ARG A 263 0.89 21.47 -11.74
CA ARG A 263 1.06 20.19 -11.02
C ARG A 263 2.41 19.54 -11.32
N SER A 264 2.80 19.47 -12.60
CA SER A 264 4.10 18.90 -12.99
C SER A 264 5.26 19.70 -12.42
N ARG A 265 5.20 21.05 -12.49
CA ARG A 265 6.27 21.89 -11.95
C ARG A 265 6.40 21.74 -10.42
N LYS A 266 5.27 21.67 -9.68
CA LYS A 266 5.30 21.48 -8.23
C LYS A 266 5.85 20.12 -7.85
N LEU A 267 5.48 19.07 -8.62
CA LEU A 267 5.97 17.72 -8.39
C LEU A 267 7.47 17.59 -8.67
N LEU A 268 7.94 18.11 -9.80
CA LEU A 268 9.36 18.06 -10.20
C LEU A 268 10.23 18.92 -9.28
N ALA A 269 9.72 20.08 -8.80
CA ALA A 269 10.42 20.90 -7.81
C ALA A 269 10.63 20.16 -6.47
N TYR A 270 9.74 19.26 -6.07
CA TYR A 270 9.94 18.40 -4.90
C TYR A 270 11.13 17.44 -5.06
N PHE A 271 11.42 17.03 -6.29
CA PHE A 271 12.57 16.20 -6.64
C PHE A 271 13.80 17.03 -7.07
N ASP A 272 13.89 18.29 -6.66
CA ASP A 272 15.00 19.23 -6.92
C ASP A 272 15.22 19.56 -8.42
N GLU A 273 14.25 19.27 -9.30
CA GLU A 273 14.32 19.72 -10.68
C GLU A 273 13.98 21.22 -10.75
N LYS A 274 14.93 22.01 -11.28
CA LYS A 274 14.82 23.44 -11.47
C LYS A 274 14.49 23.76 -12.93
N ASP A 275 13.95 24.96 -13.18
CA ASP A 275 13.66 25.49 -14.52
C ASP A 275 12.62 24.71 -15.32
N VAL A 276 11.69 24.04 -14.63
CA VAL A 276 10.59 23.31 -15.26
C VAL A 276 9.51 24.29 -15.73
N ILE A 277 9.16 24.19 -17.01
CA ILE A 277 8.05 24.95 -17.61
C ILE A 277 6.69 24.35 -17.22
N ASP A 278 5.65 25.17 -17.24
CA ASP A 278 4.29 24.73 -16.97
C ASP A 278 3.83 23.69 -18.04
N CYS A 279 3.24 22.59 -17.62
CA CYS A 279 2.85 21.49 -18.52
C CYS A 279 1.67 21.82 -19.45
N CYS A 280 0.96 22.90 -19.22
CA CYS A 280 -0.21 23.37 -19.96
C CYS A 280 -1.37 22.34 -20.07
N SER A 281 -1.31 21.22 -19.33
CA SER A 281 -2.27 20.09 -19.46
C SER A 281 -2.97 19.75 -18.15
N CYS A 282 -2.41 20.11 -16.99
CA CYS A 282 -3.03 19.87 -15.69
C CYS A 282 -4.23 20.80 -15.44
N ASP A 283 -5.00 20.48 -14.42
CA ASP A 283 -6.15 21.25 -13.92
C ASP A 283 -5.80 22.74 -13.71
N VAL A 284 -4.74 23.01 -12.93
CA VAL A 284 -4.28 24.38 -12.62
C VAL A 284 -3.89 25.16 -13.89
N CYS A 285 -3.20 24.52 -14.83
CA CYS A 285 -2.84 25.18 -16.09
C CYS A 285 -4.09 25.47 -16.94
N LYS A 286 -5.03 24.52 -16.99
CA LYS A 286 -6.29 24.69 -17.73
C LYS A 286 -7.13 25.83 -17.14
N GLU A 287 -7.23 25.89 -15.82
CA GLU A 287 -7.97 26.96 -15.16
C GLU A 287 -7.38 28.33 -15.41
N LYS A 288 -6.05 28.49 -15.31
CA LYS A 288 -5.36 29.74 -15.69
C LYS A 288 -5.61 30.12 -17.15
N LEU A 289 -5.64 29.14 -18.05
CA LEU A 289 -5.93 29.37 -19.45
C LEU A 289 -7.36 29.87 -19.68
N ILE A 290 -8.34 29.29 -18.97
CA ILE A 290 -9.74 29.70 -19.02
C ILE A 290 -9.90 31.11 -18.48
N GLN A 291 -9.23 31.47 -17.39
CA GLN A 291 -9.26 32.83 -16.83
C GLN A 291 -8.64 33.86 -17.77
N TYR A 292 -7.54 33.52 -18.45
CA TYR A 292 -6.91 34.42 -19.42
C TYR A 292 -7.75 34.60 -20.69
N TRP A 293 -8.38 33.51 -21.19
CA TRP A 293 -9.24 33.51 -22.35
C TRP A 293 -10.71 33.59 -21.87
N SER A 294 -11.19 34.82 -21.60
CA SER A 294 -12.62 35.04 -21.35
C SER A 294 -13.49 34.55 -22.54
N ALA A 295 -14.76 34.24 -22.24
CA ALA A 295 -15.69 33.78 -23.27
C ALA A 295 -15.73 34.76 -24.46
N GLU A 296 -15.76 36.05 -24.20
CA GLU A 296 -15.76 37.09 -25.22
C GLU A 296 -14.48 37.11 -26.09
N LYS A 297 -13.30 36.91 -25.47
CA LYS A 297 -12.04 36.81 -26.22
C LYS A 297 -11.99 35.57 -27.10
N LEU A 298 -12.49 34.43 -26.58
CA LEU A 298 -12.59 33.20 -27.36
C LEU A 298 -13.58 33.32 -28.55
N GLU A 299 -14.73 33.94 -28.32
CA GLU A 299 -15.72 34.18 -29.37
C GLU A 299 -15.16 35.06 -30.50
N LYS A 300 -14.46 36.17 -30.17
CA LYS A 300 -13.75 36.99 -31.14
C LYS A 300 -12.72 36.20 -31.93
N LEU A 301 -11.89 35.40 -31.24
CA LEU A 301 -10.89 34.57 -31.88
C LEU A 301 -11.55 33.52 -32.81
N VAL A 302 -12.65 32.91 -32.38
CA VAL A 302 -13.42 31.94 -33.19
C VAL A 302 -13.99 32.60 -34.44
N ALA A 303 -14.46 33.83 -34.34
CA ALA A 303 -14.94 34.58 -35.48
C ALA A 303 -13.83 34.87 -36.49
N GLU A 304 -12.64 35.28 -36.04
CA GLU A 304 -11.46 35.49 -36.88
C GLU A 304 -10.98 34.18 -37.52
N LEU A 305 -10.91 33.10 -36.72
CA LEU A 305 -10.53 31.77 -37.22
C LEU A 305 -11.49 31.23 -38.29
N LYS A 306 -12.79 31.52 -38.18
CA LYS A 306 -13.75 31.13 -39.21
C LYS A 306 -13.38 31.67 -40.58
N ASN A 307 -12.89 32.88 -40.66
CA ASN A 307 -12.49 33.51 -41.89
C ASN A 307 -11.17 32.97 -42.48
N VAL A 308 -10.33 32.35 -41.63
CA VAL A 308 -8.97 31.93 -42.04
C VAL A 308 -8.88 30.42 -42.30
N ILE A 309 -9.57 29.58 -41.51
CA ILE A 309 -9.46 28.10 -41.58
C ILE A 309 -10.59 27.48 -42.40
N TRP A 310 -11.65 28.21 -42.73
CA TRP A 310 -12.85 27.63 -43.32
C TRP A 310 -12.58 26.87 -44.64
N GLU A 311 -11.70 27.39 -45.46
CA GLU A 311 -11.41 26.81 -46.77
C GLU A 311 -10.14 25.93 -46.79
N HIS A 312 -9.16 26.24 -45.95
CA HIS A 312 -7.87 25.54 -45.92
C HIS A 312 -7.41 25.23 -44.53
N PRO A 313 -7.19 23.93 -44.16
CA PRO A 313 -6.54 23.56 -42.93
C PRO A 313 -5.12 24.14 -42.83
N LEU A 314 -4.76 24.72 -41.68
CA LEU A 314 -3.46 25.36 -41.46
C LEU A 314 -2.81 24.81 -40.18
N THR A 315 -1.49 24.88 -40.14
CA THR A 315 -0.74 24.58 -38.93
C THR A 315 -0.87 25.72 -37.91
N VAL A 316 -0.64 25.41 -36.64
CA VAL A 316 -0.63 26.41 -35.55
C VAL A 316 0.29 27.59 -35.87
N LYS A 317 1.47 27.34 -36.47
CA LYS A 317 2.44 28.37 -36.85
C LYS A 317 1.96 29.28 -38.01
N GLU A 318 1.30 28.72 -38.97
CA GLU A 318 0.73 29.49 -40.07
C GLU A 318 -0.43 30.36 -39.63
N LEU A 319 -1.27 29.84 -38.74
CA LEU A 319 -2.36 30.59 -38.12
C LEU A 319 -1.85 31.76 -37.26
N ALA A 320 -0.80 31.54 -36.49
CA ALA A 320 -0.20 32.56 -35.63
C ALA A 320 0.37 33.74 -36.48
N LYS A 321 0.76 33.51 -37.72
CA LYS A 321 1.20 34.57 -38.64
C LYS A 321 0.04 35.37 -39.28
N LYS A 322 -1.13 34.76 -39.40
CA LYS A 322 -2.30 35.36 -40.06
C LYS A 322 -3.22 36.09 -39.08
N ILE A 323 -3.20 35.72 -37.82
CA ILE A 323 -4.02 36.35 -36.76
C ILE A 323 -3.18 37.42 -36.07
N VAL A 324 -3.57 38.66 -36.24
CA VAL A 324 -2.86 39.82 -35.69
C VAL A 324 -3.41 40.14 -34.29
N GLY A 325 -2.53 40.52 -33.35
CA GLY A 325 -2.94 40.96 -32.03
C GLY A 325 -2.71 39.96 -30.89
N TYR A 326 -2.21 38.77 -31.18
CA TYR A 326 -1.89 37.74 -30.18
C TYR A 326 -0.48 37.18 -30.41
N LYS A 327 0.20 36.81 -29.32
CA LYS A 327 1.48 36.09 -29.40
C LYS A 327 1.26 34.63 -29.81
N GLU A 328 2.24 34.02 -30.50
CA GLU A 328 2.17 32.62 -30.93
C GLU A 328 1.84 31.63 -29.79
N GLU A 329 2.45 31.87 -28.62
CA GLU A 329 2.19 31.06 -27.42
C GLU A 329 0.76 31.21 -26.88
N GLU A 330 0.18 32.42 -26.99
CA GLU A 330 -1.21 32.69 -26.58
C GLU A 330 -2.20 32.00 -27.50
N LEU A 331 -1.96 32.06 -28.80
CA LEU A 331 -2.77 31.39 -29.84
C LEU A 331 -2.68 29.86 -29.69
N ALA A 332 -1.50 29.31 -29.46
CA ALA A 332 -1.34 27.88 -29.21
C ALA A 332 -2.19 27.41 -27.99
N LYS A 333 -2.23 28.22 -26.95
CA LYS A 333 -3.08 27.97 -25.76
C LYS A 333 -4.57 28.06 -26.07
N ALA A 334 -4.99 29.07 -26.84
CA ALA A 334 -6.39 29.22 -27.29
C ALA A 334 -6.84 28.07 -28.17
N PHE A 335 -6.01 27.65 -29.11
CA PHE A 335 -6.33 26.51 -30.00
C PHE A 335 -6.51 25.23 -29.23
N ARG A 336 -5.72 25.02 -28.14
CA ARG A 336 -5.89 23.88 -27.24
C ARG A 336 -7.24 23.91 -26.53
N ILE A 337 -7.65 25.07 -25.99
CA ILE A 337 -8.98 25.25 -25.38
C ILE A 337 -10.09 24.94 -26.38
N LEU A 338 -9.95 25.45 -27.64
CA LEU A 338 -10.94 25.22 -28.67
C LEU A 338 -11.01 23.76 -29.13
N THR A 339 -9.87 23.07 -29.13
CA THR A 339 -9.81 21.63 -29.41
C THR A 339 -10.44 20.81 -28.26
N ASP A 340 -10.13 21.14 -27.02
CA ASP A 340 -10.71 20.48 -25.82
C ASP A 340 -12.24 20.69 -25.73
N LYS A 341 -12.73 21.85 -26.24
CA LYS A 341 -14.18 22.16 -26.39
C LYS A 341 -14.83 21.50 -27.59
N GLY A 342 -14.09 20.77 -28.41
CA GLY A 342 -14.60 20.14 -29.62
C GLY A 342 -14.99 21.13 -30.74
N ILE A 343 -14.46 22.36 -30.71
CA ILE A 343 -14.71 23.40 -31.77
C ILE A 343 -13.72 23.22 -32.89
N LEU A 344 -12.46 22.91 -32.56
CA LEU A 344 -11.40 22.60 -33.51
C LEU A 344 -10.96 21.15 -33.39
N HIS A 345 -10.42 20.58 -34.44
CA HIS A 345 -9.82 19.26 -34.48
C HIS A 345 -8.41 19.34 -35.06
N LEU A 346 -7.45 18.68 -34.41
CA LEU A 346 -6.08 18.53 -34.91
C LEU A 346 -5.98 17.17 -35.61
N ASN A 347 -5.70 17.18 -36.91
CA ASN A 347 -5.55 15.94 -37.67
C ASN A 347 -4.16 15.30 -37.49
N SER A 348 -3.94 14.11 -38.06
CA SER A 348 -2.67 13.36 -37.98
C SER A 348 -1.47 14.11 -38.60
N GLN A 349 -1.72 15.12 -39.43
CA GLN A 349 -0.71 15.99 -40.05
C GLN A 349 -0.47 17.29 -39.26
N GLN A 350 -0.99 17.39 -38.04
CA GLN A 350 -0.92 18.60 -37.21
C GLN A 350 -1.58 19.85 -37.80
N LEU A 351 -2.57 19.67 -38.68
CA LEU A 351 -3.37 20.74 -39.20
C LEU A 351 -4.64 20.93 -38.37
N LEU A 352 -4.99 22.18 -38.06
CA LEU A 352 -6.22 22.55 -37.38
C LEU A 352 -7.38 22.66 -38.40
N THR A 353 -8.47 21.98 -38.06
CA THR A 353 -9.72 21.94 -38.83
C THR A 353 -10.91 22.22 -37.93
N TRP A 354 -12.03 22.65 -38.48
CA TRP A 354 -13.28 22.73 -37.75
C TRP A 354 -13.82 21.33 -37.44
N ALA A 355 -14.28 21.11 -36.21
CA ALA A 355 -14.88 19.85 -35.81
C ALA A 355 -16.25 19.61 -36.46
N PHE A 356 -16.95 20.67 -36.85
CA PHE A 356 -18.23 20.60 -37.57
C PHE A 356 -18.06 21.09 -39.01
N LYS A 357 -17.92 20.18 -39.96
CA LYS A 357 -18.30 20.49 -41.32
C LYS A 357 -19.81 20.61 -41.38
N LYS A 358 -20.35 21.76 -41.85
CA LYS A 358 -21.77 21.82 -42.23
C LYS A 358 -22.12 20.66 -43.15
N ALA A 359 -23.17 19.92 -42.77
CA ALA A 359 -23.88 19.08 -43.72
C ALA A 359 -24.46 19.89 -44.86
#